data_2786e08a1970958fac0bb253ad390194
#
_entry.id   2786e08a1970958fac0bb253ad390194
#
_cell.length_a   1.000
_cell.length_b   1.000
_cell.length_c   1.000
_cell.angle_alpha   90.00
_cell.angle_beta   90.00
_cell.angle_gamma   90.00
#
_symmetry.space_group_name_H-M   'P 1'
#
loop_
_entity.id
_entity.type
_entity.pdbx_description
1 polymer ?
#
loop_
_entity_poly.entity_id
_entity_poly.type
_entity_poly.pdbx_seq_one_letter_code
_entity_poly.pdbx_strand_id
1 'polypeptide(L)'
;MELTTNNIQPIKNKLSILIAQDGFSFCVGNKESHKIEDFKQKSFLSQQTPENLLKELKVAIDHAFDTEEAIEQLEVIYSNTLYTLVPNAFFTEENLTDYLKFNTKILATDYVTFDDVEAIQAKNVYIPYTNINNYLFEKFGEFSYKHNCSTLIELAKAQNLKTEVLLHVHPTHFHAVIFKEGELQLANSFNYQTKEDFIYYVLFVLEQLELDPLEIPILVSGHIEKEDGNYDMLSTYIKHLDFFKTDMTSISLSENTTVNTQLHHLILSQF
;
A
#
# COMPACT_ATOMS: atom_id res chain seq x y z
N MET A 1 -11.69 -45.63 -29.27
CA MET A 1 -11.76 -45.27 -27.85
C MET A 1 -10.75 -44.10 -27.68
N GLU A 2 -11.20 -42.89 -27.96
CA GLU A 2 -10.36 -41.70 -27.88
C GLU A 2 -10.26 -41.29 -26.43
N LEU A 3 -9.06 -41.29 -25.91
CA LEU A 3 -8.73 -40.71 -24.59
C LEU A 3 -8.80 -39.19 -24.71
N THR A 4 -9.90 -38.62 -24.26
CA THR A 4 -10.00 -37.17 -24.02
C THR A 4 -9.06 -36.85 -22.87
N THR A 5 -7.86 -36.39 -23.18
CA THR A 5 -6.99 -35.70 -22.23
C THR A 5 -7.68 -34.41 -21.87
N ASN A 6 -8.31 -34.34 -20.70
CA ASN A 6 -8.66 -33.09 -20.06
C ASN A 6 -7.35 -32.30 -19.86
N ASN A 7 -7.10 -31.34 -20.71
CA ASN A 7 -6.12 -30.31 -20.48
C ASN A 7 -6.64 -29.46 -19.30
N ILE A 8 -6.39 -29.90 -18.08
CA ILE A 8 -6.47 -29.04 -16.91
C ILE A 8 -5.31 -28.05 -17.09
N GLN A 9 -5.60 -26.86 -17.59
CA GLN A 9 -4.62 -25.78 -17.55
C GLN A 9 -4.26 -25.57 -16.08
N PRO A 10 -2.96 -25.45 -15.74
CA PRO A 10 -2.56 -25.16 -14.38
C PRO A 10 -3.22 -23.84 -13.95
N ILE A 11 -3.81 -23.83 -12.77
CA ILE A 11 -4.41 -22.64 -12.18
C ILE A 11 -3.27 -21.64 -11.99
N LYS A 12 -3.36 -20.49 -12.65
CA LYS A 12 -2.36 -19.42 -12.56
C LYS A 12 -2.57 -18.63 -11.28
N ASN A 13 -1.89 -19.04 -10.22
CA ASN A 13 -2.00 -18.37 -8.93
C ASN A 13 -1.11 -17.14 -8.88
N LYS A 14 -1.72 -16.02 -8.48
CA LYS A 14 -1.04 -14.79 -8.15
C LYS A 14 -0.96 -14.66 -6.63
N LEU A 15 0.23 -14.34 -6.13
CA LEU A 15 0.48 -13.97 -4.74
C LEU A 15 0.73 -12.46 -4.67
N SER A 16 -0.04 -11.76 -3.85
CA SER A 16 0.22 -10.38 -3.51
C SER A 16 0.58 -10.27 -2.03
N ILE A 17 1.62 -9.52 -1.70
CA ILE A 17 2.10 -9.32 -0.32
C ILE A 17 2.18 -7.82 -0.03
N LEU A 18 1.57 -7.37 1.06
CA LEU A 18 1.81 -6.04 1.62
C LEU A 18 2.66 -6.18 2.86
N ILE A 19 3.76 -5.41 2.94
CA ILE A 19 4.76 -5.49 4.00
C ILE A 19 4.96 -4.12 4.63
N ALA A 20 4.68 -4.03 5.94
CA ALA A 20 4.93 -2.86 6.77
C ALA A 20 5.73 -3.24 8.02
N GLN A 21 6.32 -2.28 8.73
CA GLN A 21 7.06 -2.56 9.96
C GLN A 21 6.18 -3.08 11.10
N ASP A 22 4.90 -2.77 11.07
CA ASP A 22 3.89 -3.19 12.07
C ASP A 22 3.10 -4.42 11.65
N GLY A 23 3.44 -5.05 10.52
CA GLY A 23 2.79 -6.27 10.06
C GLY A 23 2.95 -6.55 8.58
N PHE A 24 2.34 -7.66 8.17
CA PHE A 24 2.22 -8.00 6.76
C PHE A 24 0.90 -8.72 6.51
N SER A 25 0.44 -8.63 5.28
CA SER A 25 -0.66 -9.42 4.77
C SER A 25 -0.31 -10.03 3.42
N PHE A 26 -0.90 -11.15 3.09
CA PHE A 26 -0.79 -11.75 1.77
C PHE A 26 -2.12 -12.34 1.31
N CYS A 27 -2.29 -12.27 0.00
CA CYS A 27 -3.49 -12.64 -0.69
C CYS A 27 -3.11 -13.56 -1.87
N VAL A 28 -3.75 -14.70 -1.95
CA VAL A 28 -3.62 -15.64 -3.06
C VAL A 28 -4.90 -15.62 -3.87
N GLY A 29 -4.79 -15.53 -5.17
CA GLY A 29 -5.94 -15.55 -6.04
C GLY A 29 -5.59 -15.93 -7.46
N ASN A 30 -6.62 -16.12 -8.26
CA ASN A 30 -6.49 -16.40 -9.68
C ASN A 30 -6.56 -15.09 -10.47
N LYS A 31 -5.51 -14.80 -11.23
CA LYS A 31 -5.40 -13.57 -12.02
C LYS A 31 -6.46 -13.48 -13.13
N GLU A 32 -6.84 -14.60 -13.75
CA GLU A 32 -7.76 -14.59 -14.90
C GLU A 32 -9.21 -14.41 -14.46
N SER A 33 -9.59 -15.02 -13.33
CA SER A 33 -10.95 -14.92 -12.78
C SER A 33 -11.11 -13.80 -11.76
N HIS A 34 -10.03 -13.12 -11.37
CA HIS A 34 -10.01 -12.13 -10.28
C HIS A 34 -10.63 -12.65 -8.97
N LYS A 35 -10.50 -13.97 -8.74
CA LYS A 35 -11.02 -14.62 -7.55
C LYS A 35 -9.93 -14.75 -6.51
N ILE A 36 -10.17 -14.19 -5.33
CA ILE A 36 -9.30 -14.34 -4.16
C ILE A 36 -9.67 -15.63 -3.44
N GLU A 37 -8.69 -16.50 -3.28
CA GLU A 37 -8.88 -17.83 -2.72
C GLU A 37 -8.47 -17.93 -1.26
N ASP A 38 -7.40 -17.22 -0.86
CA ASP A 38 -6.95 -17.15 0.53
C ASP A 38 -6.42 -15.76 0.88
N PHE A 39 -6.62 -15.36 2.13
CA PHE A 39 -6.12 -14.14 2.70
C PHE A 39 -5.60 -14.39 4.10
N LYS A 40 -4.39 -13.93 4.40
CA LYS A 40 -3.78 -14.01 5.72
C LYS A 40 -3.12 -12.70 6.09
N GLN A 41 -3.14 -12.39 7.39
CA GLN A 41 -2.47 -11.21 7.94
C GLN A 41 -1.79 -11.54 9.27
N LYS A 42 -0.74 -10.79 9.55
CA LYS A 42 -0.07 -10.77 10.83
C LYS A 42 0.25 -9.34 11.23
N SER A 43 -0.27 -8.90 12.36
CA SER A 43 0.02 -7.58 12.93
C SER A 43 0.89 -7.72 14.16
N PHE A 44 1.75 -6.74 14.40
CA PHE A 44 2.62 -6.67 15.58
C PHE A 44 2.21 -5.48 16.46
N LEU A 45 2.40 -5.63 17.77
CA LEU A 45 2.10 -4.55 18.73
C LEU A 45 3.08 -3.38 18.65
N SER A 46 4.23 -3.56 18.00
CA SER A 46 5.25 -2.54 17.80
C SER A 46 5.96 -2.74 16.47
N GLN A 47 6.58 -1.69 15.97
CA GLN A 47 7.37 -1.77 14.74
C GLN A 47 8.51 -2.78 14.90
N GLN A 48 8.70 -3.64 13.91
CA GLN A 48 9.75 -4.66 13.88
C GLN A 48 10.98 -4.16 13.13
N THR A 49 12.15 -4.70 13.52
CA THR A 49 13.33 -4.53 12.66
C THR A 49 13.19 -5.33 11.38
N PRO A 50 13.86 -4.95 10.28
CA PRO A 50 13.83 -5.71 9.02
C PRO A 50 14.19 -7.19 9.17
N GLU A 51 15.10 -7.54 10.11
CA GLU A 51 15.51 -8.93 10.39
C GLU A 51 14.38 -9.72 11.05
N ASN A 52 13.73 -9.13 12.05
CA ASN A 52 12.60 -9.77 12.74
C ASN A 52 11.40 -9.91 11.79
N LEU A 53 11.12 -8.88 10.99
CA LEU A 53 10.07 -8.91 9.99
C LEU A 53 10.30 -10.04 8.98
N LEU A 54 11.52 -10.20 8.48
CA LEU A 54 11.89 -11.30 7.58
C LEU A 54 11.69 -12.66 8.24
N LYS A 55 12.11 -12.83 9.50
CA LYS A 55 11.93 -14.09 10.24
C LYS A 55 10.46 -14.48 10.33
N GLU A 56 9.60 -13.54 10.70
CA GLU A 56 8.17 -13.77 10.85
C GLU A 56 7.48 -14.01 9.50
N LEU A 57 7.92 -13.29 8.45
CA LEU A 57 7.43 -13.48 7.09
C LEU A 57 7.78 -14.88 6.56
N LYS A 58 9.02 -15.35 6.77
CA LYS A 58 9.44 -16.71 6.40
C LYS A 58 8.53 -17.77 7.01
N VAL A 59 8.30 -17.70 8.32
CA VAL A 59 7.41 -18.64 9.02
C VAL A 59 6.01 -18.61 8.44
N ALA A 60 5.47 -17.41 8.16
CA ALA A 60 4.13 -17.28 7.63
C ALA A 60 4.00 -17.84 6.21
N ILE A 61 4.97 -17.56 5.34
CA ILE A 61 5.01 -18.06 3.97
C ILE A 61 5.19 -19.59 3.94
N ASP A 62 6.10 -20.14 4.76
CA ASP A 62 6.32 -21.58 4.80
C ASP A 62 5.09 -22.35 5.29
N HIS A 63 4.32 -21.77 6.22
CA HIS A 63 3.04 -22.36 6.65
C HIS A 63 1.89 -22.20 5.63
N ALA A 64 1.93 -21.13 4.83
CA ALA A 64 0.87 -20.87 3.87
C ALA A 64 1.03 -21.67 2.57
N PHE A 65 2.27 -21.91 2.16
CA PHE A 65 2.63 -22.53 0.88
C PHE A 65 3.41 -23.83 1.09
N ASP A 66 2.88 -24.71 1.97
CA ASP A 66 3.53 -26.00 2.34
C ASP A 66 3.50 -27.05 1.20
N THR A 67 2.80 -26.79 0.08
CA THR A 67 2.73 -27.70 -1.05
C THR A 67 2.55 -26.98 -2.38
N GLU A 68 3.38 -27.33 -3.36
CA GLU A 68 3.22 -27.46 -4.83
C GLU A 68 2.24 -26.51 -5.58
N GLU A 69 1.60 -25.54 -4.96
CA GLU A 69 0.83 -24.53 -5.68
C GLU A 69 1.81 -23.58 -6.39
N ALA A 70 1.92 -23.74 -7.69
CA ALA A 70 2.77 -22.89 -8.49
C ALA A 70 2.29 -21.43 -8.42
N ILE A 71 3.04 -20.57 -7.71
CA ILE A 71 2.86 -19.11 -7.80
C ILE A 71 3.54 -18.66 -9.10
N GLU A 72 2.76 -18.25 -10.07
CA GLU A 72 3.27 -17.76 -11.36
C GLU A 72 3.61 -16.27 -11.33
N GLN A 73 2.97 -15.53 -10.45
CA GLN A 73 3.20 -14.09 -10.30
C GLN A 73 3.21 -13.69 -8.83
N LEU A 74 4.26 -13.00 -8.43
CA LEU A 74 4.37 -12.37 -7.13
C LEU A 74 4.40 -10.84 -7.31
N GLU A 75 3.56 -10.13 -6.53
CA GLU A 75 3.59 -8.68 -6.40
C GLU A 75 3.73 -8.28 -4.93
N VAL A 76 4.59 -7.31 -4.66
CA VAL A 76 4.88 -6.86 -3.29
C VAL A 76 4.62 -5.37 -3.17
N ILE A 77 3.89 -4.97 -2.12
CA ILE A 77 3.71 -3.56 -1.75
C ILE A 77 4.50 -3.31 -0.48
N TYR A 78 5.47 -2.39 -0.55
CA TYR A 78 6.19 -1.90 0.62
C TYR A 78 5.50 -0.69 1.21
N SER A 79 5.12 -0.77 2.49
CA SER A 79 4.51 0.31 3.24
C SER A 79 5.48 0.82 4.29
N ASN A 80 6.06 2.00 4.04
CA ASN A 80 6.94 2.70 4.97
C ASN A 80 6.91 4.21 4.69
N THR A 81 7.64 4.97 5.50
CA THR A 81 7.72 6.44 5.37
C THR A 81 9.01 6.91 4.69
N LEU A 82 9.80 5.99 4.12
CA LEU A 82 11.12 6.23 3.53
C LEU A 82 11.02 6.46 2.02
N TYR A 83 10.32 7.50 1.62
CA TYR A 83 10.09 7.81 0.21
C TYR A 83 10.07 9.31 -0.07
N THR A 84 10.18 9.68 -1.34
CA THR A 84 9.96 11.03 -1.86
C THR A 84 9.51 11.00 -3.31
N LEU A 85 8.64 11.94 -3.69
CA LEU A 85 8.22 12.12 -5.07
C LEU A 85 9.14 13.12 -5.78
N VAL A 86 9.60 12.74 -6.97
CA VAL A 86 10.46 13.57 -7.83
C VAL A 86 9.78 13.74 -9.18
N PRO A 87 9.40 14.96 -9.60
CA PRO A 87 8.86 15.21 -10.93
C PRO A 87 9.82 14.72 -12.02
N ASN A 88 9.31 14.11 -13.10
CA ASN A 88 10.12 13.54 -14.17
C ASN A 88 11.12 14.56 -14.76
N ALA A 89 10.75 15.84 -14.80
CA ALA A 89 11.63 16.91 -15.30
C ALA A 89 12.91 17.13 -14.46
N PHE A 90 12.93 16.66 -13.20
CA PHE A 90 14.05 16.80 -12.26
C PHE A 90 14.67 15.44 -11.88
N PHE A 91 14.16 14.37 -12.44
CA PHE A 91 14.62 13.02 -12.10
C PHE A 91 15.83 12.61 -12.93
N THR A 92 16.83 12.08 -12.23
CA THR A 92 18.02 11.44 -12.82
C THR A 92 18.36 10.22 -11.98
N GLU A 93 18.46 9.06 -12.59
CA GLU A 93 18.62 7.78 -11.88
C GLU A 93 19.91 7.71 -11.06
N GLU A 94 20.98 8.38 -11.52
CA GLU A 94 22.25 8.46 -10.80
C GLU A 94 22.15 9.19 -9.45
N ASN A 95 21.06 9.96 -9.21
CA ASN A 95 20.89 10.80 -8.03
C ASN A 95 19.85 10.24 -7.02
N LEU A 96 19.47 8.97 -7.12
CA LEU A 96 18.41 8.37 -6.26
C LEU A 96 18.62 8.63 -4.78
N THR A 97 19.82 8.39 -4.27
CA THR A 97 20.18 8.61 -2.85
C THR A 97 20.06 10.09 -2.46
N ASP A 98 20.36 11.01 -3.40
CA ASP A 98 20.33 12.44 -3.14
C ASP A 98 18.92 12.97 -2.94
N TYR A 99 17.91 12.41 -3.60
CA TYR A 99 16.52 12.79 -3.40
C TYR A 99 16.00 12.45 -2.00
N LEU A 100 16.45 11.33 -1.43
CA LEU A 100 15.99 10.87 -0.11
C LEU A 100 16.73 11.50 1.07
N LYS A 101 18.00 11.88 0.91
CA LYS A 101 18.89 12.30 2.02
C LYS A 101 18.39 13.50 2.83
N PHE A 102 17.52 14.33 2.25
CA PHE A 102 16.97 15.50 2.93
C PHE A 102 15.81 15.15 3.86
N ASN A 103 15.09 14.08 3.55
CA ASN A 103 13.88 13.71 4.28
C ASN A 103 14.07 12.45 5.13
N THR A 104 15.11 11.65 4.83
CA THR A 104 15.28 10.30 5.38
C THR A 104 16.75 10.04 5.72
N LYS A 105 16.97 9.39 6.86
CA LYS A 105 18.31 8.88 7.21
C LYS A 105 18.57 7.60 6.42
N ILE A 106 19.50 7.68 5.47
CA ILE A 106 19.90 6.55 4.62
C ILE A 106 21.13 5.87 5.24
N LEU A 107 21.11 4.54 5.30
CA LEU A 107 22.25 3.73 5.71
C LEU A 107 23.06 3.31 4.48
N ALA A 108 24.35 3.05 4.67
CA ALA A 108 25.23 2.61 3.56
C ALA A 108 24.83 1.26 2.93
N THR A 109 24.01 0.48 3.65
CA THR A 109 23.48 -0.82 3.21
C THR A 109 22.12 -0.73 2.55
N ASP A 110 21.49 0.45 2.55
CA ASP A 110 20.17 0.61 1.96
C ASP A 110 20.25 0.57 0.43
N TYR A 111 19.32 -0.17 -0.14
CA TYR A 111 19.10 -0.16 -1.59
C TYR A 111 17.98 0.85 -1.89
N VAL A 112 18.29 1.83 -2.73
CA VAL A 112 17.33 2.85 -3.16
C VAL A 112 16.83 2.50 -4.55
N THR A 113 15.52 2.56 -4.73
CA THR A 113 14.84 2.30 -6.00
C THR A 113 13.74 3.33 -6.24
N PHE A 114 13.03 3.21 -7.35
CA PHE A 114 11.89 4.08 -7.65
C PHE A 114 10.78 3.33 -8.38
N ASP A 115 9.56 3.85 -8.22
CA ASP A 115 8.40 3.52 -9.03
C ASP A 115 8.16 4.63 -10.06
N ASP A 116 7.68 4.25 -11.23
CA ASP A 116 7.18 5.19 -12.22
C ASP A 116 5.70 5.48 -11.94
N VAL A 117 5.37 6.71 -11.54
CA VAL A 117 4.00 7.13 -11.29
C VAL A 117 3.54 8.01 -12.44
N GLU A 118 3.28 7.37 -13.60
CA GLU A 118 2.94 8.06 -14.86
C GLU A 118 1.73 8.99 -14.73
N ALA A 119 0.75 8.61 -13.89
CA ALA A 119 -0.47 9.37 -13.67
C ALA A 119 -0.26 10.80 -13.15
N ILE A 120 0.92 11.09 -12.59
CA ILE A 120 1.32 12.42 -12.09
C ILE A 120 2.65 12.90 -12.68
N GLN A 121 3.21 12.19 -13.65
CA GLN A 121 4.50 12.48 -14.29
C GLN A 121 5.64 12.65 -13.28
N ALA A 122 5.72 11.73 -12.32
CA ALA A 122 6.74 11.72 -11.27
C ALA A 122 7.28 10.31 -11.02
N LYS A 123 8.44 10.24 -10.37
CA LYS A 123 9.00 9.03 -9.80
C LYS A 123 8.81 9.07 -8.29
N ASN A 124 8.41 7.95 -7.71
CA ASN A 124 8.44 7.76 -6.27
C ASN A 124 9.73 7.03 -5.91
N VAL A 125 10.69 7.74 -5.33
CA VAL A 125 11.99 7.19 -4.91
C VAL A 125 11.86 6.72 -3.46
N TYR A 126 12.25 5.46 -3.16
CA TYR A 126 12.05 4.87 -1.84
C TYR A 126 13.08 3.78 -1.48
N ILE A 127 13.02 3.31 -0.24
CA ILE A 127 13.86 2.23 0.29
C ILE A 127 12.98 1.00 0.58
N PRO A 128 13.05 -0.07 -0.23
CA PRO A 128 12.43 -1.35 0.08
C PRO A 128 13.23 -2.13 1.12
N TYR A 129 12.67 -3.22 1.66
CA TYR A 129 13.39 -4.12 2.57
C TYR A 129 14.25 -5.11 1.78
N THR A 130 15.53 -4.79 1.55
CA THR A 130 16.48 -5.56 0.73
C THR A 130 16.59 -7.03 1.16
N ASN A 131 16.62 -7.29 2.47
CA ASN A 131 16.68 -8.64 3.00
C ASN A 131 15.44 -9.47 2.64
N ILE A 132 14.28 -8.84 2.57
CA ILE A 132 13.01 -9.47 2.17
C ILE A 132 13.00 -9.68 0.65
N ASN A 133 13.45 -8.70 -0.14
CA ASN A 133 13.59 -8.86 -1.59
C ASN A 133 14.46 -10.08 -1.94
N ASN A 134 15.62 -10.22 -1.29
CA ASN A 134 16.50 -11.34 -1.52
C ASN A 134 15.83 -12.68 -1.22
N TYR A 135 15.13 -12.78 -0.08
CA TYR A 135 14.42 -14.00 0.29
C TYR A 135 13.30 -14.35 -0.69
N LEU A 136 12.48 -13.35 -1.07
CA LEU A 136 11.38 -13.58 -2.01
C LEU A 136 11.90 -13.97 -3.39
N PHE A 137 13.00 -13.36 -3.85
CA PHE A 137 13.66 -13.75 -5.10
C PHE A 137 14.23 -15.17 -5.07
N GLU A 138 14.87 -15.56 -3.98
CA GLU A 138 15.36 -16.94 -3.80
C GLU A 138 14.23 -17.97 -3.80
N LYS A 139 13.06 -17.62 -3.24
CA LYS A 139 11.94 -18.58 -3.10
C LYS A 139 11.04 -18.63 -4.33
N PHE A 140 10.73 -17.48 -4.94
CA PHE A 140 9.71 -17.37 -6.00
C PHE A 140 10.29 -16.95 -7.38
N GLY A 141 11.57 -16.57 -7.45
CA GLY A 141 12.16 -16.03 -8.66
C GLY A 141 11.86 -14.55 -8.88
N GLU A 142 11.76 -14.13 -10.13
CA GLU A 142 11.48 -12.74 -10.50
C GLU A 142 10.09 -12.31 -10.06
N PHE A 143 9.99 -11.09 -9.49
CA PHE A 143 8.72 -10.51 -9.03
C PHE A 143 8.72 -8.99 -9.19
N SER A 144 7.53 -8.39 -9.18
CA SER A 144 7.35 -6.95 -9.16
C SER A 144 7.09 -6.44 -7.75
N TYR A 145 7.53 -5.21 -7.47
CA TYR A 145 7.22 -4.55 -6.20
C TYR A 145 7.03 -3.05 -6.39
N LYS A 146 6.21 -2.45 -5.52
CA LYS A 146 5.92 -1.01 -5.50
C LYS A 146 5.85 -0.50 -4.06
N HIS A 147 5.96 0.82 -3.94
CA HIS A 147 5.68 1.50 -2.69
C HIS A 147 4.18 1.79 -2.54
N ASN A 148 3.65 1.73 -1.31
CA ASN A 148 2.23 1.99 -1.04
C ASN A 148 1.77 3.39 -1.47
N CYS A 149 2.63 4.40 -1.38
CA CYS A 149 2.30 5.76 -1.84
C CYS A 149 2.04 5.80 -3.35
N SER A 150 2.84 5.07 -4.16
CA SER A 150 2.60 4.93 -5.61
C SER A 150 1.24 4.31 -5.88
N THR A 151 0.92 3.22 -5.19
CA THR A 151 -0.38 2.53 -5.32
C THR A 151 -1.54 3.43 -4.89
N LEU A 152 -1.41 4.19 -3.79
CA LEU A 152 -2.45 5.14 -3.34
C LEU A 152 -2.72 6.22 -4.38
N ILE A 153 -1.67 6.80 -4.98
CA ILE A 153 -1.80 7.82 -6.03
C ILE A 153 -2.47 7.23 -7.28
N GLU A 154 -2.05 6.04 -7.70
CA GLU A 154 -2.64 5.34 -8.85
C GLU A 154 -4.13 5.05 -8.63
N LEU A 155 -4.51 4.56 -7.45
CA LEU A 155 -5.91 4.31 -7.09
C LEU A 155 -6.76 5.58 -7.05
N ALA A 156 -6.22 6.65 -6.46
CA ALA A 156 -6.88 7.95 -6.41
C ALA A 156 -7.14 8.51 -7.83
N LYS A 157 -6.15 8.40 -8.71
CA LYS A 157 -6.29 8.81 -10.12
C LYS A 157 -7.26 7.92 -10.90
N ALA A 158 -7.23 6.61 -10.69
CA ALA A 158 -8.17 5.67 -11.32
C ALA A 158 -9.63 5.97 -10.95
N GLN A 159 -9.88 6.43 -9.73
CA GLN A 159 -11.19 6.90 -9.27
C GLN A 159 -11.50 8.35 -9.66
N ASN A 160 -10.60 8.99 -10.41
CA ASN A 160 -10.76 10.35 -10.91
C ASN A 160 -11.01 11.38 -9.79
N LEU A 161 -10.29 11.23 -8.67
CA LEU A 161 -10.31 12.24 -7.61
C LEU A 161 -9.86 13.59 -8.16
N LYS A 162 -10.66 14.63 -7.91
CA LYS A 162 -10.45 15.98 -8.44
C LYS A 162 -9.91 16.94 -7.38
N THR A 163 -10.71 17.17 -6.35
CA THR A 163 -10.37 18.06 -5.23
C THR A 163 -10.78 17.37 -3.95
N GLU A 164 -9.97 16.41 -3.55
CA GLU A 164 -10.19 15.57 -2.37
C GLU A 164 -8.88 15.25 -1.67
N VAL A 165 -9.00 14.89 -0.41
CA VAL A 165 -7.92 14.36 0.43
C VAL A 165 -8.15 12.87 0.66
N LEU A 166 -7.17 12.03 0.34
CA LEU A 166 -7.13 10.64 0.72
C LEU A 166 -6.16 10.45 1.90
N LEU A 167 -6.67 9.98 3.04
CA LEU A 167 -5.88 9.61 4.21
C LEU A 167 -5.85 8.08 4.32
N HIS A 168 -4.67 7.48 4.17
CA HIS A 168 -4.48 6.06 4.44
C HIS A 168 -3.81 5.90 5.81
N VAL A 169 -4.59 5.41 6.77
CA VAL A 169 -4.23 5.40 8.20
C VAL A 169 -3.56 4.08 8.58
N HIS A 170 -2.44 4.17 9.26
CA HIS A 170 -1.75 3.08 9.96
C HIS A 170 -1.78 3.33 11.48
N PRO A 171 -1.44 2.35 12.32
CA PRO A 171 -1.47 2.53 13.78
C PRO A 171 -0.58 3.64 14.32
N THR A 172 0.50 4.00 13.63
CA THR A 172 1.53 4.97 14.11
C THR A 172 1.80 6.12 13.15
N HIS A 173 1.24 6.08 11.96
CA HIS A 173 1.41 7.11 10.94
C HIS A 173 0.23 7.07 9.97
N PHE A 174 0.12 8.08 9.14
CA PHE A 174 -0.80 8.07 8.00
C PHE A 174 -0.13 8.67 6.76
N HIS A 175 -0.59 8.23 5.59
CA HIS A 175 -0.24 8.85 4.32
C HIS A 175 -1.37 9.79 3.93
N ALA A 176 -1.03 11.02 3.54
CA ALA A 176 -1.96 11.98 2.96
C ALA A 176 -1.65 12.15 1.48
N VAL A 177 -2.62 11.91 0.62
CA VAL A 177 -2.57 12.16 -0.82
C VAL A 177 -3.66 13.18 -1.15
N ILE A 178 -3.26 14.36 -1.64
CA ILE A 178 -4.16 15.50 -1.81
C ILE A 178 -4.16 15.94 -3.26
N PHE A 179 -5.34 15.97 -3.85
CA PHE A 179 -5.58 16.50 -5.18
C PHE A 179 -6.35 17.82 -5.12
N LYS A 180 -6.02 18.74 -6.02
CA LYS A 180 -6.78 19.96 -6.28
C LYS A 180 -6.87 20.16 -7.80
N GLU A 181 -8.09 20.26 -8.31
CA GLU A 181 -8.36 20.39 -9.76
C GLU A 181 -7.78 19.24 -10.60
N GLY A 182 -7.71 18.03 -10.02
CA GLY A 182 -7.14 16.84 -10.65
C GLY A 182 -5.62 16.73 -10.61
N GLU A 183 -4.92 17.74 -10.05
CA GLU A 183 -3.47 17.75 -9.92
C GLU A 183 -3.04 17.39 -8.49
N LEU A 184 -2.00 16.56 -8.36
CA LEU A 184 -1.43 16.21 -7.06
C LEU A 184 -0.78 17.45 -6.43
N GLN A 185 -1.22 17.82 -5.24
CA GLN A 185 -0.65 18.92 -4.46
C GLN A 185 0.32 18.40 -3.40
N LEU A 186 -0.01 17.26 -2.78
CA LEU A 186 0.81 16.67 -1.74
C LEU A 186 0.64 15.16 -1.72
N ALA A 187 1.74 14.43 -1.54
CA ALA A 187 1.74 13.07 -1.03
C ALA A 187 2.87 12.94 -0.01
N ASN A 188 2.51 12.79 1.25
CA ASN A 188 3.45 12.74 2.37
C ASN A 188 2.93 11.82 3.48
N SER A 189 3.82 11.47 4.41
CA SER A 189 3.52 10.67 5.59
C SER A 189 3.75 11.47 6.85
N PHE A 190 2.88 11.27 7.83
CA PHE A 190 2.91 11.95 9.12
C PHE A 190 2.83 10.93 10.24
N ASN A 191 3.84 10.92 11.13
CA ASN A 191 3.81 10.09 12.32
C ASN A 191 2.93 10.75 13.38
N TYR A 192 2.15 9.96 14.14
CA TYR A 192 1.35 10.44 15.25
C TYR A 192 1.42 9.43 16.41
N GLN A 193 1.23 9.91 17.63
CA GLN A 193 1.17 9.10 18.83
C GLN A 193 -0.19 9.18 19.52
N THR A 194 -0.91 10.27 19.31
CA THR A 194 -2.24 10.53 19.88
C THR A 194 -3.20 10.94 18.76
N LYS A 195 -4.51 10.83 19.03
CA LYS A 195 -5.54 11.33 18.11
C LYS A 195 -5.46 12.85 17.92
N GLU A 196 -4.94 13.58 18.93
CA GLU A 196 -4.70 15.01 18.86
C GLU A 196 -3.57 15.34 17.88
N ASP A 197 -2.45 14.54 17.88
CA ASP A 197 -1.40 14.68 16.87
C ASP A 197 -1.94 14.39 15.47
N PHE A 198 -2.74 13.33 15.34
CA PHE A 198 -3.34 12.94 14.07
C PHE A 198 -4.15 14.07 13.45
N ILE A 199 -5.14 14.62 14.18
CA ILE A 199 -5.97 15.71 13.66
C ILE A 199 -5.17 17.00 13.47
N TYR A 200 -4.18 17.27 14.32
CA TYR A 200 -3.29 18.43 14.16
C TYR A 200 -2.60 18.43 12.79
N TYR A 201 -1.97 17.31 12.40
CA TYR A 201 -1.30 17.23 11.10
C TYR A 201 -2.28 17.30 9.93
N VAL A 202 -3.45 16.72 10.04
CA VAL A 202 -4.48 16.83 9.00
C VAL A 202 -4.87 18.29 8.79
N LEU A 203 -5.26 19.00 9.88
CA LEU A 203 -5.66 20.41 9.79
C LEU A 203 -4.50 21.31 9.35
N PHE A 204 -3.28 21.05 9.84
CA PHE A 204 -2.08 21.79 9.44
C PHE A 204 -1.85 21.71 7.92
N VAL A 205 -1.97 20.52 7.34
CA VAL A 205 -1.79 20.34 5.88
C VAL A 205 -2.90 21.05 5.10
N LEU A 206 -4.16 20.95 5.55
CA LEU A 206 -5.26 21.67 4.92
C LEU A 206 -5.03 23.17 4.93
N GLU A 207 -4.59 23.73 6.06
CA GLU A 207 -4.26 25.16 6.20
C GLU A 207 -3.13 25.58 5.23
N GLN A 208 -2.04 24.79 5.15
CA GLN A 208 -0.90 25.09 4.26
C GLN A 208 -1.28 25.06 2.77
N LEU A 209 -2.29 24.27 2.39
CA LEU A 209 -2.80 24.17 1.03
C LEU A 209 -4.03 25.08 0.76
N GLU A 210 -4.40 25.90 1.74
CA GLU A 210 -5.57 26.78 1.67
C GLU A 210 -6.86 26.01 1.32
N LEU A 211 -7.08 24.86 2.00
CA LEU A 211 -8.25 23.99 1.86
C LEU A 211 -9.14 24.14 3.08
N ASP A 212 -10.42 24.46 2.86
CA ASP A 212 -11.39 24.61 3.95
C ASP A 212 -11.85 23.25 4.44
N PRO A 213 -11.65 22.88 5.74
CA PRO A 213 -12.12 21.62 6.33
C PRO A 213 -13.65 21.42 6.23
N LEU A 214 -14.41 22.51 6.09
CA LEU A 214 -15.87 22.46 5.96
C LEU A 214 -16.35 22.20 4.53
N GLU A 215 -15.47 22.35 3.53
CA GLU A 215 -15.83 22.22 2.13
C GLU A 215 -15.09 21.05 1.43
N ILE A 216 -13.84 20.76 1.83
CA ILE A 216 -13.02 19.71 1.20
C ILE A 216 -13.50 18.30 1.59
N PRO A 217 -13.79 17.40 0.63
CA PRO A 217 -14.04 16.00 0.94
C PRO A 217 -12.76 15.29 1.40
N ILE A 218 -12.86 14.56 2.52
CA ILE A 218 -11.79 13.69 3.01
C ILE A 218 -12.26 12.24 2.95
N LEU A 219 -11.47 11.43 2.29
CA LEU A 219 -11.66 9.99 2.16
C LEU A 219 -10.63 9.28 3.05
N VAL A 220 -11.09 8.38 3.90
CA VAL A 220 -10.24 7.63 4.82
C VAL A 220 -10.18 6.15 4.44
N SER A 221 -9.05 5.51 4.66
CA SER A 221 -8.82 4.09 4.43
C SER A 221 -7.77 3.53 5.39
N GLY A 222 -7.57 2.21 5.40
CA GLY A 222 -6.60 1.56 6.27
C GLY A 222 -7.16 1.31 7.67
N HIS A 223 -6.32 1.46 8.69
CA HIS A 223 -6.64 1.21 10.11
C HIS A 223 -7.44 2.36 10.72
N ILE A 224 -8.67 2.55 10.24
CA ILE A 224 -9.62 3.53 10.77
C ILE A 224 -11.05 3.02 10.59
N GLU A 225 -11.85 3.08 11.64
CA GLU A 225 -13.26 2.68 11.67
C GLU A 225 -14.10 3.80 12.26
N LYS A 226 -15.43 3.76 12.00
CA LYS A 226 -16.36 4.83 12.48
C LYS A 226 -16.38 5.00 14.00
N GLU A 227 -16.07 3.93 14.73
CA GLU A 227 -16.13 3.88 16.18
C GLU A 227 -14.78 4.20 16.84
N ASP A 228 -13.72 4.49 16.05
CA ASP A 228 -12.41 4.79 16.64
C ASP A 228 -12.19 6.28 16.91
N GLY A 229 -11.26 6.58 17.83
CA GLY A 229 -11.00 7.95 18.28
C GLY A 229 -10.41 8.86 17.21
N ASN A 230 -9.72 8.32 16.19
CA ASN A 230 -9.20 9.11 15.07
C ASN A 230 -10.34 9.53 14.13
N TYR A 231 -11.32 8.64 13.89
CA TYR A 231 -12.50 8.97 13.11
C TYR A 231 -13.37 10.03 13.81
N ASP A 232 -13.58 9.86 15.13
CA ASP A 232 -14.32 10.83 15.93
C ASP A 232 -13.68 12.23 15.89
N MET A 233 -12.34 12.28 15.97
CA MET A 233 -11.62 13.56 15.85
C MET A 233 -11.79 14.16 14.46
N LEU A 234 -11.65 13.37 13.39
CA LEU A 234 -11.91 13.88 12.03
C LEU A 234 -13.33 14.42 11.89
N SER A 235 -14.33 13.65 12.32
CA SER A 235 -15.75 14.02 12.19
C SER A 235 -16.14 15.28 12.94
N THR A 236 -15.35 15.66 13.95
CA THR A 236 -15.54 16.91 14.70
C THR A 236 -15.18 18.15 13.90
N TYR A 237 -14.16 18.06 13.05
CA TYR A 237 -13.59 19.20 12.32
C TYR A 237 -13.88 19.18 10.82
N ILE A 238 -14.16 18.00 10.27
CA ILE A 238 -14.34 17.78 8.83
C ILE A 238 -15.81 17.50 8.53
N LYS A 239 -16.39 18.30 7.67
CA LYS A 239 -17.81 18.20 7.31
C LYS A 239 -18.09 17.06 6.32
N HIS A 240 -17.21 16.85 5.35
CA HIS A 240 -17.39 15.88 4.29
C HIS A 240 -16.36 14.74 4.44
N LEU A 241 -16.68 13.81 5.35
CA LEU A 241 -15.84 12.66 5.68
C LEU A 241 -16.53 11.36 5.23
N ASP A 242 -15.86 10.55 4.40
CA ASP A 242 -16.34 9.24 3.96
C ASP A 242 -15.15 8.26 3.85
N PHE A 243 -15.47 6.99 3.62
CA PHE A 243 -14.46 5.97 3.36
C PHE A 243 -14.11 5.89 1.89
N PHE A 244 -12.81 5.73 1.61
CA PHE A 244 -12.34 5.44 0.27
C PHE A 244 -12.80 4.05 -0.15
N LYS A 245 -13.55 3.97 -1.24
CA LYS A 245 -14.12 2.72 -1.77
C LYS A 245 -13.33 2.30 -2.99
N THR A 246 -12.55 1.25 -2.88
CA THR A 246 -11.96 0.60 -4.06
C THR A 246 -13.05 -0.08 -4.87
N ASP A 247 -12.98 0.04 -6.18
CA ASP A 247 -13.87 -0.71 -7.06
C ASP A 247 -13.54 -2.20 -6.98
N MET A 248 -14.39 -2.93 -6.27
CA MET A 248 -14.28 -4.37 -6.05
C MET A 248 -15.22 -5.17 -6.97
N THR A 249 -15.84 -4.53 -7.97
CA THR A 249 -16.85 -5.19 -8.82
C THR A 249 -16.26 -6.33 -9.66
N SER A 250 -14.97 -6.24 -10.00
CA SER A 250 -14.23 -7.28 -10.72
C SER A 250 -13.68 -8.39 -9.81
N ILE A 251 -13.61 -8.17 -8.49
CA ILE A 251 -12.99 -9.10 -7.53
C ILE A 251 -14.07 -9.90 -6.83
N SER A 252 -13.89 -11.23 -6.80
CA SER A 252 -14.74 -12.13 -6.02
C SER A 252 -13.93 -12.82 -4.91
N LEU A 253 -14.56 -13.06 -3.77
CA LEU A 253 -13.96 -13.82 -2.67
C LEU A 253 -14.45 -15.27 -2.72
N SER A 254 -13.60 -16.22 -2.34
CA SER A 254 -14.05 -17.60 -2.11
C SER A 254 -14.97 -17.68 -0.89
N GLU A 255 -15.81 -18.70 -0.81
CA GLU A 255 -16.80 -18.86 0.26
C GLU A 255 -16.20 -18.87 1.68
N ASN A 256 -14.95 -19.29 1.79
CA ASN A 256 -14.24 -19.41 3.06
C ASN A 256 -13.29 -18.24 3.36
N THR A 257 -13.21 -17.25 2.47
CA THR A 257 -12.29 -16.12 2.61
C THR A 257 -13.03 -14.89 3.15
N THR A 258 -12.62 -14.41 4.30
CA THR A 258 -13.13 -13.17 4.89
C THR A 258 -12.02 -12.12 4.90
N VAL A 259 -12.26 -10.98 4.26
CA VAL A 259 -11.31 -9.87 4.19
C VAL A 259 -12.05 -8.55 4.49
N ASN A 260 -11.47 -7.74 5.37
CA ASN A 260 -11.91 -6.34 5.50
C ASN A 260 -11.38 -5.55 4.30
N THR A 261 -12.25 -5.32 3.31
CA THR A 261 -11.87 -4.69 2.04
C THR A 261 -11.40 -3.25 2.19
N GLN A 262 -11.86 -2.53 3.19
CA GLN A 262 -11.44 -1.16 3.49
C GLN A 262 -10.01 -1.13 4.04
N LEU A 263 -9.70 -2.02 4.99
CA LEU A 263 -8.38 -2.14 5.60
C LEU A 263 -7.33 -2.62 4.59
N HIS A 264 -7.70 -3.55 3.72
CA HIS A 264 -6.78 -4.26 2.83
C HIS A 264 -6.91 -3.86 1.35
N HIS A 265 -7.51 -2.70 1.06
CA HIS A 265 -7.77 -2.28 -0.31
C HIS A 265 -6.51 -2.20 -1.18
N LEU A 266 -5.34 -1.87 -0.61
CA LEU A 266 -4.09 -1.80 -1.37
C LEU A 266 -3.65 -3.17 -1.93
N ILE A 267 -3.67 -4.20 -1.09
CA ILE A 267 -3.30 -5.56 -1.55
C ILE A 267 -4.35 -6.14 -2.49
N LEU A 268 -5.62 -5.86 -2.23
CA LEU A 268 -6.73 -6.31 -3.08
C LEU A 268 -6.73 -5.64 -4.45
N SER A 269 -6.28 -4.38 -4.55
CA SER A 269 -6.18 -3.66 -5.81
C SER A 269 -5.16 -4.26 -6.81
N GLN A 270 -4.37 -5.23 -6.38
CA GLN A 270 -3.43 -5.94 -7.25
C GLN A 270 -4.12 -7.06 -8.08
N PHE A 271 -5.37 -7.38 -7.80
CA PHE A 271 -6.18 -8.36 -8.53
C PHE A 271 -7.19 -7.67 -9.44
#